data_404670a6a1b133033af3632b624218a3
#
_entry.id   404670a6a1b133033af3632b624218a3
#
_cell.length_a   1.000
_cell.length_b   1.000
_cell.length_c   1.000
_cell.angle_alpha   90.00
_cell.angle_beta   90.00
_cell.angle_gamma   90.00
#
_symmetry.space_group_name_H-M   'P 1'
#
loop_
_entity.id
_entity.type
_entity.pdbx_description
1 polymer ?
#
loop_
_entity_poly.entity_id
_entity_poly.type
_entity_poly.pdbx_seq_one_letter_code
_entity_poly.pdbx_strand_id
1 'polypeptide(L)'
;MHISIGNSKMGPIPSFSLPPCITCREGVPCAKKCYVRRFHKSVLNGYDENFELAQHLLRLENELNTWFSLHKAVKIFRIHVSGDYFSVPYLKMWIRIARKHKDIQFFSFSKQWDVIRQSVAWPHNLPKNFTLILSAWMPIGDRDVWMPPKDLFDEYPIAYIIDPKNRTEQMIVLEKEIGTRRLLRTQECSGNCDACGLCFHRRKKDGDILFTLH
;
A
#
# COMPACT_ATOMS: atom_id res chain seq x y z
N MET A 1 -5.20 -12.03 -16.52
CA MET A 1 -5.11 -11.26 -15.25
C MET A 1 -5.13 -12.21 -14.07
N HIS A 2 -4.21 -12.01 -13.14
CA HIS A 2 -4.08 -12.81 -11.91
C HIS A 2 -4.56 -12.02 -10.69
N ILE A 3 -5.58 -12.52 -9.98
CA ILE A 3 -6.03 -12.01 -8.68
C ILE A 3 -5.70 -13.06 -7.62
N SER A 4 -4.88 -12.66 -6.64
CA SER A 4 -4.60 -13.51 -5.48
C SER A 4 -5.75 -13.43 -4.48
N ILE A 5 -6.21 -14.60 -4.01
CA ILE A 5 -7.30 -14.66 -3.03
C ILE A 5 -6.70 -14.84 -1.64
N GLY A 6 -6.43 -13.71 -0.99
CA GLY A 6 -6.00 -13.67 0.39
C GLY A 6 -4.60 -14.24 0.68
N ASN A 7 -4.26 -14.23 1.94
CA ASN A 7 -3.09 -14.92 2.53
C ASN A 7 -3.29 -15.01 4.06
N SER A 8 -2.37 -15.68 4.76
CA SER A 8 -2.47 -15.88 6.21
C SER A 8 -2.62 -14.60 7.04
N LYS A 9 -2.11 -13.46 6.57
CA LYS A 9 -2.20 -12.15 7.24
C LYS A 9 -3.48 -11.39 6.88
N MET A 10 -3.90 -11.47 5.62
CA MET A 10 -5.04 -10.70 5.11
C MET A 10 -6.38 -11.42 5.22
N GLY A 11 -6.38 -12.72 5.56
CA GLY A 11 -7.60 -13.51 5.43
C GLY A 11 -8.02 -13.65 3.96
N PRO A 12 -9.30 -13.71 3.63
CA PRO A 12 -9.81 -13.96 2.28
C PRO A 12 -9.84 -12.71 1.38
N ILE A 13 -9.14 -11.63 1.76
CA ILE A 13 -9.16 -10.37 1.00
C ILE A 13 -8.41 -10.53 -0.33
N PRO A 14 -9.10 -10.38 -1.49
CA PRO A 14 -8.45 -10.49 -2.78
C PRO A 14 -7.52 -9.32 -3.06
N SER A 15 -6.50 -9.57 -3.90
CA SER A 15 -5.53 -8.54 -4.27
C SER A 15 -5.04 -8.66 -5.69
N PHE A 16 -4.72 -7.53 -6.30
CA PHE A 16 -3.96 -7.41 -7.54
C PHE A 16 -2.54 -6.96 -7.20
N SER A 17 -1.53 -7.64 -7.73
CA SER A 17 -0.13 -7.35 -7.45
C SER A 17 0.72 -7.34 -8.71
N LEU A 18 1.85 -6.64 -8.64
CA LEU A 18 2.84 -6.49 -9.68
C LEU A 18 4.18 -7.10 -9.23
N PRO A 19 5.13 -7.37 -10.14
CA PRO A 19 6.40 -7.96 -9.78
C PRO A 19 7.17 -7.09 -8.78
N PRO A 20 7.84 -7.71 -7.81
CA PRO A 20 8.61 -7.00 -6.80
C PRO A 20 9.79 -6.26 -7.42
N CYS A 21 10.09 -5.08 -6.92
CA CYS A 21 11.22 -4.21 -7.28
C CYS A 21 11.15 -3.57 -8.68
N ILE A 22 10.42 -4.13 -9.65
CA ILE A 22 10.31 -3.58 -11.01
C ILE A 22 9.46 -2.30 -11.00
N THR A 23 8.32 -2.33 -10.32
CA THR A 23 7.39 -1.19 -10.23
C THR A 23 7.57 -0.36 -8.96
N CYS A 24 8.47 -0.78 -8.07
CA CYS A 24 8.77 -0.07 -6.84
C CYS A 24 9.64 1.16 -7.10
N ARG A 25 9.55 2.14 -6.21
CA ARG A 25 10.45 3.30 -6.22
C ARG A 25 11.91 2.84 -6.07
N GLU A 26 12.81 3.46 -6.81
CA GLU A 26 14.24 3.22 -6.67
C GLU A 26 14.74 3.60 -5.27
N GLY A 27 15.72 2.86 -4.76
CA GLY A 27 16.32 3.11 -3.45
C GLY A 27 15.48 2.74 -2.23
N VAL A 28 14.27 2.16 -2.42
CA VAL A 28 13.43 1.79 -1.27
C VAL A 28 14.13 0.82 -0.32
N PRO A 29 14.07 1.04 1.00
CA PRO A 29 14.79 0.22 1.98
C PRO A 29 14.43 -1.26 1.92
N CYS A 30 13.19 -1.60 1.57
CA CYS A 30 12.71 -2.98 1.49
C CYS A 30 13.25 -3.77 0.27
N ALA A 31 13.83 -3.13 -0.74
CA ALA A 31 14.26 -3.82 -1.96
C ALA A 31 15.26 -4.96 -1.69
N LYS A 32 16.21 -4.74 -0.77
CA LYS A 32 17.23 -5.76 -0.40
C LYS A 32 16.64 -6.94 0.39
N LYS A 33 15.58 -6.71 1.16
CA LYS A 33 14.92 -7.72 2.03
C LYS A 33 13.49 -7.99 1.57
N CYS A 34 13.20 -7.85 0.26
CA CYS A 34 11.84 -8.02 -0.24
C CYS A 34 11.36 -9.45 -0.03
N TYR A 35 10.39 -9.62 0.87
CA TYR A 35 9.84 -10.92 1.23
C TYR A 35 9.11 -11.59 0.06
N VAL A 36 8.57 -10.81 -0.88
CA VAL A 36 7.86 -11.32 -2.05
C VAL A 36 8.75 -12.16 -2.96
N ARG A 37 10.06 -11.89 -3.01
CA ARG A 37 11.02 -12.69 -3.78
C ARG A 37 11.08 -14.17 -3.35
N ARG A 38 10.55 -14.49 -2.16
CA ARG A 38 10.48 -15.85 -1.62
C ARG A 38 9.15 -16.55 -1.97
N PHE A 39 8.25 -15.88 -2.66
CA PHE A 39 6.98 -16.47 -3.07
C PHE A 39 7.21 -17.56 -4.11
N HIS A 40 6.25 -18.50 -4.17
CA HIS A 40 6.30 -19.57 -5.15
C HIS A 40 6.30 -19.00 -6.58
N LYS A 41 7.03 -19.66 -7.49
CA LYS A 41 7.24 -19.20 -8.87
C LYS A 41 5.91 -18.94 -9.60
N SER A 42 4.90 -19.77 -9.37
CA SER A 42 3.57 -19.57 -10.00
C SER A 42 2.90 -18.24 -9.60
N VAL A 43 3.10 -17.81 -8.36
CA VAL A 43 2.58 -16.50 -7.88
C VAL A 43 3.33 -15.36 -8.55
N LEU A 44 4.66 -15.47 -8.66
CA LEU A 44 5.50 -14.46 -9.29
C LEU A 44 5.17 -14.35 -10.80
N ASN A 45 4.99 -15.47 -11.50
CA ASN A 45 4.55 -15.46 -12.90
C ASN A 45 3.21 -14.73 -13.08
N GLY A 46 2.25 -14.93 -12.17
CA GLY A 46 0.99 -14.18 -12.20
C GLY A 46 1.17 -12.67 -12.00
N TYR A 47 2.20 -12.25 -11.27
CA TYR A 47 2.52 -10.83 -11.11
C TYR A 47 3.19 -10.26 -12.37
N ASP A 48 4.01 -11.05 -13.08
CA ASP A 48 4.59 -10.68 -14.35
C ASP A 48 3.51 -10.54 -15.42
N GLU A 49 2.56 -11.48 -15.52
CA GLU A 49 1.38 -11.37 -16.38
C GLU A 49 0.56 -10.10 -16.11
N ASN A 50 0.38 -9.77 -14.83
CA ASN A 50 -0.30 -8.54 -14.44
C ASN A 50 0.46 -7.29 -14.88
N PHE A 51 1.79 -7.32 -14.85
CA PHE A 51 2.61 -6.19 -15.28
C PHE A 51 2.55 -6.00 -16.80
N GLU A 52 2.61 -7.08 -17.55
CA GLU A 52 2.40 -7.04 -19.00
C GLU A 52 1.01 -6.46 -19.35
N LEU A 53 -0.03 -6.90 -18.65
CA LEU A 53 -1.37 -6.35 -18.83
C LEU A 53 -1.44 -4.87 -18.44
N ALA A 54 -0.71 -4.46 -17.41
CA ALA A 54 -0.69 -3.08 -16.92
C ALA A 54 0.01 -2.10 -17.88
N GLN A 55 0.73 -2.58 -18.89
CA GLN A 55 1.20 -1.74 -20.00
C GLN A 55 0.04 -1.32 -20.93
N HIS A 56 -1.10 -1.99 -20.85
CA HIS A 56 -2.32 -1.74 -21.63
C HIS A 56 -3.47 -1.32 -20.69
N LEU A 57 -3.40 -0.11 -20.14
CA LEU A 57 -4.29 0.36 -19.05
C LEU A 57 -5.79 0.21 -19.34
N LEU A 58 -6.23 0.49 -20.57
CA LEU A 58 -7.64 0.35 -20.93
C LEU A 58 -8.10 -1.11 -20.87
N ARG A 59 -7.27 -2.03 -21.33
CA ARG A 59 -7.54 -3.47 -21.27
C ARG A 59 -7.58 -3.93 -19.81
N LEU A 60 -6.60 -3.56 -19.00
CA LEU A 60 -6.56 -3.88 -17.58
C LEU A 60 -7.80 -3.33 -16.85
N GLU A 61 -8.17 -2.07 -17.11
CA GLU A 61 -9.35 -1.45 -16.51
C GLU A 61 -10.64 -2.22 -16.85
N ASN A 62 -10.79 -2.66 -18.08
CA ASN A 62 -11.92 -3.45 -18.53
C ASN A 62 -11.95 -4.84 -17.89
N GLU A 63 -10.81 -5.53 -17.81
CA GLU A 63 -10.72 -6.85 -17.17
C GLU A 63 -11.02 -6.76 -15.67
N LEU A 64 -10.51 -5.73 -14.95
CA LEU A 64 -10.81 -5.49 -13.54
C LEU A 64 -12.29 -5.16 -13.32
N ASN A 65 -12.88 -4.30 -14.15
CA ASN A 65 -14.30 -3.98 -14.07
C ASN A 65 -15.18 -5.21 -14.27
N THR A 66 -14.82 -6.07 -15.23
CA THR A 66 -15.53 -7.34 -15.46
C THR A 66 -15.40 -8.26 -14.25
N TRP A 67 -14.17 -8.38 -13.71
CA TRP A 67 -13.93 -9.22 -12.55
C TRP A 67 -14.77 -8.76 -11.33
N PHE A 68 -14.78 -7.47 -11.00
CA PHE A 68 -15.60 -6.92 -9.90
C PHE A 68 -17.09 -7.12 -10.13
N SER A 69 -17.55 -7.02 -11.37
CA SER A 69 -18.96 -7.25 -11.72
C SER A 69 -19.40 -8.70 -11.50
N LEU A 70 -18.48 -9.65 -11.68
CA LEU A 70 -18.72 -11.09 -11.47
C LEU A 70 -18.58 -11.49 -9.99
N HIS A 71 -17.76 -10.76 -9.20
CA HIS A 71 -17.43 -11.08 -7.82
C HIS A 71 -18.10 -10.12 -6.82
N LYS A 72 -19.40 -9.98 -6.88
CA LYS A 72 -20.21 -9.03 -6.06
C LYS A 72 -20.11 -9.23 -4.54
N ALA A 73 -19.68 -10.41 -4.12
CA ALA A 73 -19.43 -10.71 -2.69
C ALA A 73 -18.20 -10.00 -2.14
N VAL A 74 -17.28 -9.55 -3.00
CA VAL A 74 -16.08 -8.83 -2.59
C VAL A 74 -16.47 -7.45 -2.06
N LYS A 75 -16.12 -7.18 -0.80
CA LYS A 75 -16.38 -5.89 -0.15
C LYS A 75 -15.10 -5.11 0.14
N ILE A 76 -13.95 -5.79 0.15
CA ILE A 76 -12.64 -5.22 0.41
C ILE A 76 -11.68 -5.75 -0.64
N PHE A 77 -10.86 -4.87 -1.20
CA PHE A 77 -9.85 -5.24 -2.20
C PHE A 77 -8.53 -4.52 -1.93
N ARG A 78 -7.44 -5.28 -1.91
CA ARG A 78 -6.10 -4.73 -1.75
C ARG A 78 -5.43 -4.49 -3.10
N ILE A 79 -5.04 -3.24 -3.34
CA ILE A 79 -4.17 -2.91 -4.46
C ILE A 79 -2.74 -3.04 -3.94
N HIS A 80 -1.95 -3.93 -4.57
CA HIS A 80 -0.55 -4.22 -4.30
C HIS A 80 -0.25 -4.86 -2.92
N VAL A 81 -0.10 -6.16 -2.90
CA VAL A 81 0.71 -6.87 -1.89
C VAL A 81 2.18 -6.77 -2.29
N SER A 82 2.44 -6.78 -3.61
CA SER A 82 3.74 -6.64 -4.26
C SER A 82 3.68 -5.61 -5.37
N GLY A 83 4.79 -4.93 -5.64
CA GLY A 83 4.86 -3.82 -6.58
C GLY A 83 4.29 -2.53 -6.01
N ASP A 84 4.18 -1.51 -6.85
CA ASP A 84 3.67 -0.18 -6.47
C ASP A 84 3.14 0.56 -7.70
N TYR A 85 2.63 1.77 -7.55
CA TYR A 85 2.13 2.63 -8.63
C TYR A 85 3.27 3.16 -9.48
N PHE A 86 3.59 2.51 -10.57
CA PHE A 86 4.73 2.84 -11.44
C PHE A 86 4.49 4.04 -12.36
N SER A 87 3.25 4.53 -12.47
CA SER A 87 2.93 5.71 -13.28
C SER A 87 1.66 6.43 -12.83
N VAL A 88 1.58 7.73 -13.17
CA VAL A 88 0.40 8.59 -12.93
C VAL A 88 -0.86 8.04 -13.61
N PRO A 89 -0.84 7.65 -14.91
CA PRO A 89 -2.02 7.08 -15.57
C PRO A 89 -2.51 5.79 -14.89
N TYR A 90 -1.60 4.95 -14.41
CA TYR A 90 -1.93 3.69 -13.71
C TYR A 90 -2.64 3.96 -12.37
N LEU A 91 -2.16 4.89 -11.54
CA LEU A 91 -2.86 5.27 -10.31
C LEU A 91 -4.23 5.90 -10.61
N LYS A 92 -4.32 6.76 -11.63
CA LYS A 92 -5.60 7.35 -12.07
C LYS A 92 -6.61 6.29 -12.52
N MET A 93 -6.16 5.22 -13.17
CA MET A 93 -7.00 4.08 -13.53
C MET A 93 -7.62 3.44 -12.28
N TRP A 94 -6.84 3.16 -11.24
CA TRP A 94 -7.35 2.61 -9.98
C TRP A 94 -8.35 3.54 -9.29
N ILE A 95 -8.13 4.86 -9.36
CA ILE A 95 -9.08 5.85 -8.84
C ILE A 95 -10.41 5.80 -9.60
N ARG A 96 -10.40 5.63 -10.94
CA ARG A 96 -11.63 5.47 -11.73
C ARG A 96 -12.36 4.18 -11.39
N ILE A 97 -11.64 3.07 -11.23
CA ILE A 97 -12.21 1.78 -10.79
C ILE A 97 -12.90 1.94 -9.42
N ALA A 98 -12.25 2.56 -8.45
CA ALA A 98 -12.84 2.77 -7.14
C ALA A 98 -14.10 3.66 -7.21
N ARG A 99 -14.10 4.69 -8.04
CA ARG A 99 -15.30 5.53 -8.26
C ARG A 99 -16.48 4.77 -8.86
N LYS A 100 -16.18 3.80 -9.71
CA LYS A 100 -17.19 2.95 -10.36
C LYS A 100 -17.76 1.89 -9.39
N HIS A 101 -16.91 1.28 -8.57
CA HIS A 101 -17.26 0.20 -7.65
C HIS A 101 -17.36 0.72 -6.20
N LYS A 102 -18.37 1.56 -5.94
CA LYS A 102 -18.55 2.28 -4.66
C LYS A 102 -18.79 1.36 -3.46
N ASP A 103 -19.27 0.15 -3.69
CA ASP A 103 -19.59 -0.85 -2.66
C ASP A 103 -18.35 -1.66 -2.23
N ILE A 104 -17.20 -1.44 -2.88
CA ILE A 104 -15.93 -2.10 -2.58
C ILE A 104 -15.00 -1.09 -1.94
N GLN A 105 -14.45 -1.44 -0.78
CA GLN A 105 -13.40 -0.66 -0.13
C GLN A 105 -12.04 -1.06 -0.69
N PHE A 106 -11.38 -0.15 -1.36
CA PHE A 106 -10.01 -0.32 -1.87
C PHE A 106 -9.01 0.24 -0.87
N PHE A 107 -7.87 -0.44 -0.70
CA PHE A 107 -6.76 0.08 0.08
C PHE A 107 -5.41 -0.32 -0.51
N SER A 108 -4.42 0.51 -0.29
CA SER A 108 -3.05 0.26 -0.73
C SER A 108 -2.02 0.94 0.16
N PHE A 109 -0.80 0.41 0.10
CA PHE A 109 0.39 1.00 0.69
C PHE A 109 1.34 1.39 -0.42
N SER A 110 1.84 2.62 -0.41
CA SER A 110 2.70 3.10 -1.48
C SER A 110 3.94 3.83 -0.98
N LYS A 111 5.00 3.72 -1.76
CA LYS A 111 6.27 4.44 -1.64
C LYS A 111 6.53 5.33 -2.87
N GLN A 112 5.64 5.32 -3.84
CA GLN A 112 5.72 6.11 -5.08
C GLN A 112 5.20 7.54 -4.88
N TRP A 113 5.86 8.27 -4.00
CA TRP A 113 5.42 9.58 -3.55
C TRP A 113 5.29 10.61 -4.68
N ASP A 114 6.18 10.54 -5.68
CA ASP A 114 6.16 11.47 -6.82
C ASP A 114 4.98 11.17 -7.74
N VAL A 115 4.66 9.89 -7.95
CA VAL A 115 3.46 9.47 -8.71
C VAL A 115 2.21 9.94 -7.99
N ILE A 116 2.16 9.78 -6.67
CA ILE A 116 1.01 10.22 -5.85
C ILE A 116 0.85 11.72 -5.93
N ARG A 117 1.92 12.49 -5.72
CA ARG A 117 1.91 13.96 -5.80
C ARG A 117 1.40 14.48 -7.15
N GLN A 118 1.81 13.84 -8.25
CA GLN A 118 1.41 14.23 -9.60
C GLN A 118 0.00 13.74 -9.98
N SER A 119 -0.46 12.63 -9.38
CA SER A 119 -1.73 12.01 -9.78
C SER A 119 -2.94 12.64 -9.13
N VAL A 120 -2.75 13.04 -7.90
CA VAL A 120 -3.82 13.54 -7.07
C VAL A 120 -3.53 15.01 -6.90
N ALA A 121 -4.29 15.83 -7.57
CA ALA A 121 -4.42 17.19 -7.11
C ALA A 121 -5.06 17.13 -5.71
N TRP A 122 -4.30 16.60 -4.73
CA TRP A 122 -4.59 16.46 -3.30
C TRP A 122 -5.54 15.32 -2.85
N PRO A 123 -5.50 14.89 -1.58
CA PRO A 123 -6.29 13.78 -1.02
C PRO A 123 -7.80 13.96 -1.17
N HIS A 124 -8.26 15.18 -1.41
CA HIS A 124 -9.66 15.51 -1.66
C HIS A 124 -10.24 14.87 -2.93
N ASN A 125 -9.40 14.42 -3.86
CA ASN A 125 -9.84 13.76 -5.10
C ASN A 125 -9.87 12.22 -5.01
N LEU A 126 -9.40 11.63 -3.93
CA LEU A 126 -9.60 10.20 -3.71
C LEU A 126 -11.07 9.90 -3.40
N PRO A 127 -11.65 8.88 -4.02
CA PRO A 127 -13.00 8.44 -3.69
C PRO A 127 -13.06 7.94 -2.23
N LYS A 128 -14.20 8.09 -1.58
CA LYS A 128 -14.38 7.74 -0.16
C LYS A 128 -14.04 6.29 0.16
N ASN A 129 -14.19 5.42 -0.80
CA ASN A 129 -13.90 3.99 -0.73
C ASN A 129 -12.48 3.63 -1.18
N PHE A 130 -11.54 4.59 -1.23
CA PHE A 130 -10.14 4.33 -1.54
C PHE A 130 -9.24 4.89 -0.44
N THR A 131 -8.62 4.00 0.31
CA THR A 131 -7.63 4.35 1.34
C THR A 131 -6.22 4.16 0.79
N LEU A 132 -5.48 5.25 0.68
CA LEU A 132 -4.08 5.28 0.29
C LEU A 132 -3.23 5.62 1.52
N ILE A 133 -2.32 4.70 1.89
CA ILE A 133 -1.43 4.83 3.04
C ILE A 133 0.00 4.92 2.51
N LEU A 134 0.75 5.92 2.93
CA LEU A 134 2.16 6.04 2.55
C LEU A 134 3.02 5.20 3.49
N SER A 135 4.06 4.58 2.96
CA SER A 135 4.99 3.81 3.77
C SER A 135 6.24 4.63 4.08
N ALA A 136 6.66 4.58 5.33
CA ALA A 136 7.89 5.15 5.84
C ALA A 136 8.72 4.06 6.54
N TRP A 137 10.03 4.24 6.60
CA TRP A 137 10.94 3.29 7.25
C TRP A 137 11.81 4.03 8.26
N MET A 138 11.88 3.46 9.45
CA MET A 138 12.83 3.92 10.47
C MET A 138 14.25 3.42 10.14
N PRO A 139 15.28 4.03 10.71
CA PRO A 139 16.66 3.66 10.45
C PRO A 139 16.89 2.16 10.70
N ILE A 140 17.58 1.48 9.78
CA ILE A 140 17.99 0.08 9.93
C ILE A 140 19.48 0.01 9.64
N GLY A 141 20.29 -0.16 10.66
CA GLY A 141 21.74 -0.04 10.57
C GLY A 141 22.13 1.39 10.17
N ASP A 142 23.08 1.54 9.27
CA ASP A 142 23.63 2.83 8.82
C ASP A 142 22.71 3.62 7.85
N ARG A 143 21.42 3.29 7.80
CA ARG A 143 20.49 3.94 6.88
C ARG A 143 19.69 5.00 7.60
N ASP A 144 19.55 6.14 6.93
CA ASP A 144 18.72 7.25 7.37
C ASP A 144 17.22 6.89 7.43
N VAL A 145 16.47 7.71 8.12
CA VAL A 145 15.01 7.71 8.09
C VAL A 145 14.52 7.92 6.67
N TRP A 146 13.63 7.05 6.20
CA TRP A 146 13.05 7.14 4.87
C TRP A 146 11.57 7.53 4.99
N MET A 147 11.28 8.81 4.84
CA MET A 147 9.98 9.43 5.09
C MET A 147 9.41 10.06 3.82
N PRO A 148 8.08 10.05 3.66
CA PRO A 148 7.46 10.83 2.59
C PRO A 148 7.73 12.33 2.76
N PRO A 149 7.74 13.08 1.65
CA PRO A 149 7.84 14.55 1.71
C PRO A 149 6.77 15.16 2.60
N LYS A 150 7.10 16.29 3.22
CA LYS A 150 6.26 16.93 4.26
C LYS A 150 4.85 17.24 3.77
N ASP A 151 4.70 17.73 2.54
CA ASP A 151 3.41 18.01 1.91
C ASP A 151 2.49 16.78 1.85
N LEU A 152 3.02 15.61 1.53
CA LEU A 152 2.28 14.35 1.54
C LEU A 152 2.12 13.78 2.95
N PHE A 153 3.15 13.96 3.78
CA PHE A 153 3.15 13.49 5.15
C PHE A 153 1.99 14.07 5.96
N ASP A 154 1.67 15.34 5.76
CA ASP A 154 0.60 16.01 6.49
C ASP A 154 -0.81 15.67 5.99
N GLU A 155 -0.92 15.06 4.81
CA GLU A 155 -2.19 14.79 4.13
C GLU A 155 -2.64 13.32 4.20
N TYR A 156 -1.68 12.39 4.23
CA TYR A 156 -1.96 10.95 4.19
C TYR A 156 -1.68 10.27 5.52
N PRO A 157 -2.41 9.17 5.86
CA PRO A 157 -1.99 8.28 6.92
C PRO A 157 -0.67 7.60 6.52
N ILE A 158 0.21 7.39 7.50
CA ILE A 158 1.53 6.81 7.27
C ILE A 158 1.62 5.44 7.95
N ALA A 159 2.28 4.51 7.28
CA ALA A 159 2.68 3.21 7.82
C ALA A 159 4.20 3.24 8.08
N TYR A 160 4.59 3.30 9.35
CA TYR A 160 5.99 3.24 9.77
C TYR A 160 6.41 1.79 9.94
N ILE A 161 7.54 1.43 9.35
CA ILE A 161 8.13 0.10 9.50
C ILE A 161 9.30 0.21 10.47
N ILE A 162 9.27 -0.59 11.54
CA ILE A 162 10.30 -0.68 12.56
C ILE A 162 10.88 -2.09 12.63
N ASP A 163 12.15 -2.20 12.98
CA ASP A 163 12.81 -3.47 13.28
C ASP A 163 12.63 -3.79 14.77
N PRO A 164 12.07 -4.95 15.14
CA PRO A 164 11.83 -5.30 16.53
C PRO A 164 13.12 -5.34 17.37
N LYS A 165 14.27 -5.61 16.74
CA LYS A 165 15.56 -5.65 17.42
C LYS A 165 16.05 -4.27 17.86
N ASN A 166 15.63 -3.22 17.16
CA ASN A 166 16.03 -1.83 17.39
C ASN A 166 14.83 -0.95 17.79
N ARG A 167 13.76 -1.57 18.29
CA ARG A 167 12.47 -0.90 18.51
C ARG A 167 12.60 0.37 19.35
N THR A 168 13.28 0.30 20.49
CA THR A 168 13.38 1.43 21.43
C THR A 168 14.03 2.63 20.78
N GLU A 169 15.18 2.44 20.13
CA GLU A 169 15.90 3.50 19.46
C GLU A 169 15.08 4.09 18.31
N GLN A 170 14.47 3.23 17.49
CA GLN A 170 13.63 3.65 16.37
C GLN A 170 12.37 4.39 16.81
N MET A 171 11.81 4.06 17.98
CA MET A 171 10.67 4.80 18.54
C MET A 171 11.07 6.20 19.00
N ILE A 172 12.28 6.38 19.57
CA ILE A 172 12.82 7.69 19.92
C ILE A 172 13.02 8.54 18.65
N VAL A 173 13.60 7.95 17.60
CA VAL A 173 13.77 8.63 16.32
C VAL A 173 12.41 8.99 15.73
N LEU A 174 11.45 8.07 15.74
CA LEU A 174 10.12 8.30 15.23
C LEU A 174 9.43 9.45 15.96
N GLU A 175 9.49 9.48 17.29
CA GLU A 175 8.93 10.56 18.09
C GLU A 175 9.53 11.94 17.73
N LYS A 176 10.84 11.99 17.51
CA LYS A 176 11.54 13.21 17.07
C LYS A 176 11.05 13.67 15.68
N GLU A 177 10.81 12.75 14.76
CA GLU A 177 10.38 13.05 13.39
C GLU A 177 8.90 13.51 13.32
N ILE A 178 8.02 12.88 14.10
CA ILE A 178 6.57 13.09 13.95
C ILE A 178 5.93 13.84 15.13
N GLY A 179 6.65 13.98 16.22
CA GLY A 179 6.18 14.59 17.47
C GLY A 179 5.33 13.66 18.34
N THR A 180 5.40 13.86 19.66
CA THR A 180 4.70 13.05 20.67
C THR A 180 3.19 12.93 20.40
N ARG A 181 2.52 14.03 20.06
CA ARG A 181 1.07 14.04 19.82
C ARG A 181 0.66 13.11 18.66
N ARG A 182 1.45 13.03 17.60
CA ARG A 182 1.17 12.15 16.46
C ARG A 182 1.51 10.71 16.80
N LEU A 183 2.62 10.49 17.52
CA LEU A 183 3.03 9.17 17.99
C LEU A 183 1.96 8.52 18.86
N LEU A 184 1.37 9.25 19.80
CA LEU A 184 0.30 8.76 20.67
C LEU A 184 -0.98 8.34 19.92
N ARG A 185 -1.15 8.80 18.68
CA ARG A 185 -2.27 8.40 17.80
C ARG A 185 -1.91 7.29 16.84
N THR A 186 -0.65 6.86 16.83
CA THR A 186 -0.17 5.76 15.97
C THR A 186 -0.57 4.43 16.58
N GLN A 187 -1.20 3.58 15.76
CA GLN A 187 -1.71 2.28 16.17
C GLN A 187 -0.84 1.16 15.65
N GLU A 188 -0.51 0.19 16.49
CA GLU A 188 0.27 -0.96 16.09
C GLU A 188 -0.56 -1.94 15.26
N CYS A 189 0.03 -2.47 14.18
CA CYS A 189 -0.60 -3.47 13.32
C CYS A 189 -0.65 -4.82 14.06
N SER A 190 -1.84 -5.36 14.25
CA SER A 190 -2.04 -6.66 14.88
C SER A 190 -1.55 -7.86 14.05
N GLY A 191 -1.28 -7.65 12.76
CA GLY A 191 -0.91 -8.74 11.84
C GLY A 191 -2.10 -9.57 11.33
N ASN A 192 -3.31 -9.28 11.76
CA ASN A 192 -4.53 -9.93 11.30
C ASN A 192 -5.49 -8.90 10.69
N CYS A 193 -5.46 -8.76 9.36
CA CYS A 193 -6.24 -7.74 8.67
C CYS A 193 -7.74 -8.00 8.73
N ASP A 194 -8.16 -9.26 8.69
CA ASP A 194 -9.55 -9.68 8.70
C ASP A 194 -10.26 -9.28 10.01
N ALA A 195 -9.59 -9.51 11.14
CA ALA A 195 -10.11 -9.12 12.44
C ALA A 195 -9.92 -7.63 12.76
N CYS A 196 -8.85 -6.99 12.25
CA CYS A 196 -8.47 -5.64 12.62
C CYS A 196 -9.21 -4.55 11.80
N GLY A 197 -9.27 -4.69 10.49
CA GLY A 197 -9.94 -3.75 9.58
C GLY A 197 -9.39 -2.32 9.50
N LEU A 198 -8.43 -1.94 10.34
CA LEU A 198 -7.97 -0.55 10.52
C LEU A 198 -7.50 0.13 9.22
N CYS A 199 -6.84 -0.61 8.32
CA CYS A 199 -6.28 -0.04 7.10
C CYS A 199 -7.31 0.24 6.02
N PHE A 200 -8.48 -0.40 6.07
CA PHE A 200 -9.47 -0.33 4.99
C PHE A 200 -10.21 1.01 4.95
N HIS A 201 -10.44 1.61 6.12
CA HIS A 201 -11.21 2.85 6.26
C HIS A 201 -10.38 4.00 6.84
N ARG A 202 -9.07 3.82 6.97
CA ARG A 202 -8.21 4.79 7.64
C ARG A 202 -8.17 6.12 6.90
N ARG A 203 -8.32 7.17 7.69
CA ARG A 203 -8.15 8.54 7.24
C ARG A 203 -7.02 9.20 8.02
N LYS A 204 -6.52 10.32 7.54
CA LYS A 204 -5.46 11.07 8.25
C LYS A 204 -5.81 11.37 9.71
N LYS A 205 -7.06 11.72 9.98
CA LYS A 205 -7.55 12.01 11.34
C LYS A 205 -7.49 10.80 12.28
N ASP A 206 -7.49 9.58 11.75
CA ASP A 206 -7.49 8.33 12.53
C ASP A 206 -6.09 7.94 13.01
N GLY A 207 -5.07 8.76 12.65
CA GLY A 207 -3.67 8.55 12.99
C GLY A 207 -2.93 7.62 12.01
N ASP A 208 -1.74 7.22 12.40
CA ASP A 208 -0.83 6.43 11.59
C ASP A 208 -0.80 4.95 12.04
N ILE A 209 0.01 4.13 11.37
CA ILE A 209 0.14 2.71 11.66
C ILE A 209 1.61 2.37 11.90
N LEU A 210 1.86 1.53 12.88
CA LEU A 210 3.19 0.99 13.16
C LEU A 210 3.23 -0.49 12.74
N PHE A 211 4.13 -0.82 11.84
CA PHE A 211 4.40 -2.19 11.42
C PHE A 211 5.73 -2.68 11.97
N THR A 212 5.72 -3.86 12.53
CA THR A 212 6.94 -4.56 12.91
C THR A 212 7.47 -5.37 11.71
N LEU A 213 8.76 -5.23 11.43
CA LEU A 213 9.44 -6.03 10.40
C LEU A 213 9.52 -7.49 10.86
N HIS A 214 9.12 -8.42 9.99
CA HIS A 214 9.16 -9.87 10.23
C HIS A 214 10.33 -10.53 9.51
#